data_3311b6a5861a6863fbc1ce668ac3dab1
#
_entry.id   3311b6a5861a6863fbc1ce668ac3dab1
#
_cell.length_a   1.000
_cell.length_b   1.000
_cell.length_c   1.000
_cell.angle_alpha   90.00
_cell.angle_beta   90.00
_cell.angle_gamma   90.00
#
_symmetry.space_group_name_H-M   'P 1'
#
loop_
_entity.id
_entity.type
_entity.pdbx_description
1 polymer ?
#
loop_
_entity_poly.entity_id
_entity_poly.type
_entity_poly.pdbx_seq_one_letter_code
_entity_poly.pdbx_strand_id
1 'polypeptide(L)'
;MTLGPLFLEEDNMLKEKLKGILVHDQRADNEKIGRPVQVWFGQPDVELRDQTYPFITIDLIDILEDRARSHRGKVNKTTAPYLQPANFPVNKAWEIDYPIPVNLDYQVTTYSRQPRHDREILAELLYSRLKFRNATLIGNDDTVRRLDVLDVSKRDVVEQAKRLFVNAITVRVSSEIPQDMYEEFYKVQKVKVTGSAPAPRQRIIGVNYEQTSR
;
A
#
# COMPACT_ATOMS: atom_id res chain seq x y z
N MET A 1 10.77 -7.67 -17.70
CA MET A 1 9.87 -6.68 -17.09
C MET A 1 10.72 -5.69 -16.31
N THR A 2 10.61 -4.41 -16.57
CA THR A 2 11.19 -3.38 -15.70
C THR A 2 10.32 -3.30 -14.45
N LEU A 3 10.89 -3.69 -13.30
CA LEU A 3 10.22 -3.48 -12.02
C LEU A 3 9.99 -1.98 -11.84
N GLY A 4 8.75 -1.57 -11.66
CA GLY A 4 8.41 -0.21 -11.29
C GLY A 4 8.90 0.13 -9.87
N PRO A 5 8.89 1.41 -9.48
CA PRO A 5 9.25 1.78 -8.11
C PRO A 5 8.27 1.16 -7.12
N LEU A 6 8.83 0.58 -6.06
CA LEU A 6 8.07 -0.09 -5.01
C LEU A 6 7.19 0.92 -4.25
N PHE A 7 5.95 0.56 -3.95
CA PHE A 7 4.97 1.36 -3.17
C PHE A 7 4.56 2.72 -3.76
N LEU A 8 4.87 2.99 -5.02
CA LEU A 8 4.50 4.26 -5.66
C LEU A 8 2.98 4.47 -5.68
N GLU A 9 2.21 3.41 -5.75
CA GLU A 9 0.76 3.48 -5.75
C GLU A 9 0.23 3.91 -4.39
N GLU A 10 0.70 3.31 -3.30
CA GLU A 10 0.36 3.68 -1.94
C GLU A 10 0.74 5.13 -1.62
N ASP A 11 1.91 5.55 -2.08
CA ASP A 11 2.37 6.94 -1.98
C ASP A 11 1.38 7.90 -2.65
N ASN A 12 1.00 7.60 -3.89
CA ASN A 12 0.06 8.42 -4.66
C ASN A 12 -1.33 8.45 -4.01
N MET A 13 -1.84 7.29 -3.57
CA MET A 13 -3.12 7.21 -2.85
C MET A 13 -3.12 8.09 -1.60
N LEU A 14 -2.04 8.03 -0.80
CA LEU A 14 -1.94 8.84 0.41
C LEU A 14 -1.87 10.33 0.08
N LYS A 15 -1.10 10.71 -0.93
CA LYS A 15 -1.01 12.09 -1.41
C LYS A 15 -2.36 12.61 -1.90
N GLU A 16 -3.06 11.86 -2.73
CA GLU A 16 -4.39 12.26 -3.23
C GLU A 16 -5.40 12.40 -2.08
N LYS A 17 -5.34 11.53 -1.08
CA LYS A 17 -6.20 11.62 0.09
C LYS A 17 -5.95 12.88 0.92
N LEU A 18 -4.73 13.38 0.96
CA LEU A 18 -4.33 14.57 1.72
C LEU A 18 -4.49 15.88 0.94
N LYS A 19 -4.65 15.82 -0.38
CA LYS A 19 -4.87 17.01 -1.22
C LYS A 19 -6.23 17.68 -0.98
N GLY A 20 -6.32 18.95 -1.38
CA GLY A 20 -7.57 19.70 -1.39
C GLY A 20 -8.00 20.22 -0.02
N ILE A 21 -7.12 20.22 0.97
CA ILE A 21 -7.36 20.88 2.26
C ILE A 21 -7.27 22.38 2.07
N LEU A 22 -8.29 23.12 2.54
CA LEU A 22 -8.33 24.58 2.52
C LEU A 22 -8.33 25.11 3.96
N VAL A 23 -7.55 26.15 4.18
CA VAL A 23 -7.51 26.89 5.46
C VAL A 23 -7.91 28.32 5.25
N HIS A 24 -8.46 28.96 6.29
CA HIS A 24 -9.01 30.30 6.20
C HIS A 24 -8.24 31.30 7.04
N ASP A 25 -7.82 32.39 6.42
CA ASP A 25 -7.20 33.51 7.11
C ASP A 25 -8.23 34.22 8.01
N GLN A 26 -7.76 34.68 9.18
CA GLN A 26 -8.61 35.41 10.14
C GLN A 26 -8.69 36.90 9.70
N ARG A 27 -9.39 37.18 8.61
CA ARG A 27 -9.68 38.54 8.17
C ARG A 27 -11.13 38.94 8.55
N ALA A 28 -11.30 40.23 8.79
CA ALA A 28 -12.60 40.78 9.18
C ALA A 28 -13.62 40.79 8.02
N ASP A 29 -13.19 40.65 6.77
CA ASP A 29 -14.04 40.64 5.60
C ASP A 29 -14.71 39.28 5.40
N ASN A 30 -16.01 39.34 5.06
CA ASN A 30 -16.89 38.17 4.94
C ASN A 30 -16.55 37.18 3.80
N GLU A 31 -15.61 37.51 2.94
CA GLU A 31 -15.14 36.59 1.91
C GLU A 31 -14.05 35.65 2.46
N LYS A 32 -14.48 34.45 2.81
CA LYS A 32 -13.59 33.39 3.22
C LYS A 32 -12.83 32.83 2.02
N ILE A 33 -11.78 33.53 1.60
CA ILE A 33 -10.87 33.01 0.57
C ILE A 33 -10.05 31.90 1.24
N GLY A 34 -10.33 30.65 0.85
CA GLY A 34 -9.55 29.48 1.31
C GLY A 34 -8.16 29.49 0.69
N ARG A 35 -7.14 29.29 1.52
CA ARG A 35 -5.75 29.06 1.06
C ARG A 35 -5.52 27.54 0.96
N PRO A 36 -5.11 27.03 -0.21
CA PRO A 36 -4.83 25.61 -0.37
C PRO A 36 -3.58 25.19 0.41
N VAL A 37 -3.64 24.04 1.07
CA VAL A 37 -2.50 23.40 1.72
C VAL A 37 -1.75 22.57 0.69
N GLN A 38 -0.45 22.85 0.53
CA GLN A 38 0.43 22.08 -0.37
C GLN A 38 0.79 20.73 0.27
N VAL A 39 0.94 19.69 -0.56
CA VAL A 39 1.32 18.34 -0.09
C VAL A 39 2.54 17.85 -0.88
N TRP A 40 3.63 17.52 -0.18
CA TRP A 40 4.91 17.14 -0.74
C TRP A 40 5.36 15.78 -0.23
N PHE A 41 6.14 15.04 -1.03
CA PHE A 41 6.91 13.91 -0.56
C PHE A 41 8.30 14.36 -0.13
N GLY A 42 8.75 13.86 1.03
CA GLY A 42 10.00 14.25 1.61
C GLY A 42 10.03 15.71 2.09
N GLN A 43 11.16 16.11 2.61
CA GLN A 43 11.37 17.51 2.91
C GLN A 43 11.64 18.27 1.60
N PRO A 44 10.98 19.41 1.37
CA PRO A 44 11.27 20.21 0.19
C PRO A 44 12.73 20.69 0.23
N ASP A 45 13.40 20.68 -0.93
CA ASP A 45 14.81 21.11 -1.08
C ASP A 45 15.07 22.59 -0.74
N VAL A 46 14.01 23.35 -0.52
CA VAL A 46 14.05 24.78 -0.20
C VAL A 46 14.02 24.95 1.32
N GLU A 47 14.82 25.88 1.85
CA GLU A 47 14.80 26.22 3.27
C GLU A 47 13.38 26.48 3.77
N LEU A 48 13.03 26.00 4.97
CA LEU A 48 11.70 26.18 5.58
C LEU A 48 11.23 27.65 5.61
N ARG A 49 12.17 28.59 5.53
CA ARG A 49 11.88 30.04 5.54
C ARG A 49 11.22 30.51 4.25
N ASP A 50 11.58 29.94 3.12
CA ASP A 50 11.12 30.34 1.78
C ASP A 50 9.88 29.58 1.32
N GLN A 51 9.43 28.62 2.14
CA GLN A 51 8.23 27.84 1.86
C GLN A 51 6.94 28.66 2.04
N THR A 52 6.00 28.43 1.14
CA THR A 52 4.64 28.99 1.27
C THR A 52 3.83 28.17 2.26
N TYR A 53 3.57 28.73 3.44
CA TYR A 53 2.76 28.11 4.47
C TYR A 53 1.25 28.29 4.23
N PRO A 54 0.41 27.32 4.63
CA PRO A 54 0.75 26.04 5.23
C PRO A 54 1.07 24.95 4.21
N PHE A 55 1.78 23.89 4.63
CA PHE A 55 2.04 22.71 3.81
C PHE A 55 2.14 21.44 4.66
N ILE A 56 2.07 20.29 3.98
CA ILE A 56 2.15 18.95 4.56
C ILE A 56 3.27 18.19 3.85
N THR A 57 4.11 17.47 4.61
CA THR A 57 5.07 16.51 4.07
C THR A 57 4.66 15.09 4.38
N ILE A 58 5.01 14.17 3.49
CA ILE A 58 4.79 12.73 3.64
C ILE A 58 6.15 12.06 3.52
N ASP A 59 6.55 11.31 4.54
CA ASP A 59 7.80 10.57 4.59
C ASP A 59 7.50 9.11 4.92
N LEU A 60 8.01 8.16 4.13
CA LEU A 60 7.99 6.75 4.47
C LEU A 60 9.10 6.49 5.49
N ILE A 61 8.73 6.09 6.72
CA ILE A 61 9.67 5.93 7.83
C ILE A 61 10.04 4.47 8.10
N ASP A 62 9.14 3.54 7.81
CA ASP A 62 9.40 2.12 8.05
C ASP A 62 8.57 1.21 7.14
N ILE A 63 9.12 0.01 6.87
CA ILE A 63 8.47 -1.05 6.10
C ILE A 63 8.57 -2.34 6.94
N LEU A 64 7.44 -2.82 7.42
CA LEU A 64 7.36 -3.96 8.33
C LEU A 64 6.59 -5.12 7.70
N GLU A 65 7.15 -6.32 7.70
CA GLU A 65 6.42 -7.52 7.32
C GLU A 65 5.26 -7.77 8.30
N ASP A 66 4.05 -7.98 7.77
CA ASP A 66 2.90 -8.36 8.58
C ASP A 66 2.77 -9.89 8.65
N ARG A 67 3.44 -10.46 9.64
CA ARG A 67 3.45 -11.91 9.86
C ARG A 67 2.08 -12.49 10.21
N ALA A 68 1.15 -11.68 10.68
CA ALA A 68 -0.21 -12.13 11.02
C ALA A 68 -1.05 -12.39 9.77
N ARG A 69 -0.79 -11.64 8.67
CA ARG A 69 -1.43 -11.83 7.37
C ARG A 69 -0.63 -12.72 6.43
N SER A 70 0.60 -13.08 6.79
CA SER A 70 1.48 -13.85 5.91
C SER A 70 0.95 -15.27 5.71
N HIS A 71 0.71 -15.63 4.47
CA HIS A 71 0.35 -16.98 4.05
C HIS A 71 1.58 -17.70 3.52
N ARG A 72 1.75 -18.94 3.95
CA ARG A 72 2.81 -19.82 3.43
C ARG A 72 2.24 -20.74 2.37
N GLY A 73 3.02 -20.96 1.32
CA GLY A 73 2.65 -21.87 0.24
C GLY A 73 2.46 -21.15 -1.09
N LYS A 74 1.87 -21.86 -2.04
CA LYS A 74 1.69 -21.39 -3.40
C LYS A 74 0.21 -21.29 -3.77
N VAL A 75 -0.09 -20.31 -4.59
CA VAL A 75 -1.40 -20.09 -5.18
C VAL A 75 -1.43 -20.67 -6.57
N ASN A 76 -2.51 -21.33 -6.93
CA ASN A 76 -2.71 -21.88 -8.26
C ASN A 76 -4.10 -21.49 -8.80
N LYS A 77 -4.38 -21.87 -10.05
CA LYS A 77 -5.66 -21.58 -10.72
C LYS A 77 -6.89 -22.01 -9.93
N THR A 78 -6.76 -23.05 -9.11
CA THR A 78 -7.90 -23.61 -8.34
C THR A 78 -8.18 -22.77 -7.11
N THR A 79 -7.11 -22.29 -6.44
CA THR A 79 -7.22 -21.53 -5.19
C THR A 79 -7.46 -20.04 -5.43
N ALA A 80 -6.88 -19.48 -6.50
CA ALA A 80 -7.04 -18.06 -6.82
C ALA A 80 -7.04 -17.82 -8.34
N PRO A 81 -8.15 -18.12 -9.03
CA PRO A 81 -8.24 -18.01 -10.49
C PRO A 81 -8.06 -16.57 -10.99
N TYR A 82 -8.31 -15.56 -10.15
CA TYR A 82 -8.15 -14.13 -10.47
C TYR A 82 -6.67 -13.67 -10.57
N LEU A 83 -5.73 -14.44 -10.01
CA LEU A 83 -4.30 -14.15 -10.10
C LEU A 83 -3.65 -14.78 -11.34
N GLN A 84 -4.43 -15.32 -12.27
CA GLN A 84 -3.89 -15.95 -13.47
C GLN A 84 -3.09 -14.94 -14.28
N PRO A 85 -1.81 -15.25 -14.65
CA PRO A 85 -1.03 -14.40 -15.53
C PRO A 85 -1.74 -14.14 -16.86
N ALA A 86 -1.62 -12.92 -17.38
CA ALA A 86 -2.23 -12.55 -18.67
C ALA A 86 -1.69 -13.46 -19.78
N ASN A 87 -2.58 -13.91 -20.68
CA ASN A 87 -2.26 -14.78 -21.83
C ASN A 87 -1.66 -16.15 -21.47
N PHE A 88 -1.99 -16.67 -20.28
CA PHE A 88 -1.46 -17.98 -19.84
C PHE A 88 -2.06 -19.13 -20.66
N PRO A 89 -1.23 -20.09 -21.18
CA PRO A 89 -1.70 -21.21 -22.00
C PRO A 89 -2.69 -22.12 -21.26
N VAL A 90 -3.77 -22.53 -21.93
CA VAL A 90 -4.84 -23.35 -21.33
C VAL A 90 -4.35 -24.72 -20.85
N ASN A 91 -3.34 -25.28 -21.52
CA ASN A 91 -2.78 -26.62 -21.25
C ASN A 91 -1.72 -26.65 -20.17
N LYS A 92 -1.29 -25.51 -19.67
CA LYS A 92 -0.32 -25.42 -18.59
C LYS A 92 -1.02 -25.12 -17.28
N ALA A 93 -0.41 -25.52 -16.19
CA ALA A 93 -0.71 -25.09 -14.83
C ALA A 93 0.33 -24.07 -14.41
N TRP A 94 -0.05 -23.18 -13.51
CA TRP A 94 0.84 -22.20 -12.92
C TRP A 94 0.73 -22.21 -11.40
N GLU A 95 1.81 -21.90 -10.75
CA GLU A 95 1.86 -21.62 -9.31
C GLU A 95 2.63 -20.34 -9.07
N ILE A 96 2.12 -19.53 -8.17
CA ILE A 96 2.73 -18.27 -7.74
C ILE A 96 2.82 -18.32 -6.21
N ASP A 97 3.91 -17.83 -5.65
CA ASP A 97 4.00 -17.62 -4.22
C ASP A 97 2.99 -16.55 -3.77
N TYR A 98 2.45 -16.70 -2.55
CA TYR A 98 1.57 -15.67 -2.00
C TYR A 98 2.28 -14.32 -1.92
N PRO A 99 1.59 -13.21 -2.19
CA PRO A 99 2.17 -11.89 -1.98
C PRO A 99 2.58 -11.72 -0.52
N ILE A 100 3.67 -11.02 -0.29
CA ILE A 100 4.19 -10.76 1.04
C ILE A 100 3.45 -9.55 1.62
N PRO A 101 2.63 -9.71 2.67
CA PRO A 101 1.94 -8.59 3.29
C PRO A 101 2.92 -7.74 4.08
N VAL A 102 2.86 -6.44 3.87
CA VAL A 102 3.68 -5.45 4.56
C VAL A 102 2.82 -4.34 5.13
N ASN A 103 3.30 -3.73 6.18
CA ASN A 103 2.79 -2.51 6.75
C ASN A 103 3.79 -1.39 6.47
N LEU A 104 3.32 -0.32 5.84
CA LEU A 104 4.08 0.87 5.52
C LEU A 104 3.76 1.94 6.55
N ASP A 105 4.74 2.36 7.30
CA ASP A 105 4.58 3.43 8.28
C ASP A 105 5.04 4.75 7.67
N TYR A 106 4.09 5.67 7.51
CA TYR A 106 4.34 7.02 7.00
C TYR A 106 4.26 8.04 8.11
N GLN A 107 5.11 9.03 8.06
CA GLN A 107 4.99 10.24 8.86
C GLN A 107 4.41 11.37 8.01
N VAL A 108 3.22 11.80 8.36
CA VAL A 108 2.54 12.97 7.78
C VAL A 108 2.82 14.16 8.70
N THR A 109 3.63 15.11 8.25
CA THR A 109 4.00 16.27 9.06
C THR A 109 3.36 17.53 8.50
N THR A 110 2.66 18.27 9.36
CA THR A 110 2.00 19.52 9.00
C THR A 110 2.81 20.70 9.49
N TYR A 111 2.92 21.74 8.66
CA TYR A 111 3.65 22.96 8.98
C TYR A 111 2.75 24.18 8.78
N SER A 112 2.58 24.98 9.83
CA SER A 112 1.81 26.22 9.75
C SER A 112 2.41 27.34 10.63
N ARG A 113 2.20 28.59 10.24
CA ARG A 113 2.63 29.77 11.00
C ARG A 113 1.49 30.42 11.81
N GLN A 114 0.26 30.05 11.53
CA GLN A 114 -0.93 30.57 12.21
C GLN A 114 -1.58 29.47 13.04
N PRO A 115 -1.95 29.74 14.31
CA PRO A 115 -2.57 28.73 15.17
C PRO A 115 -3.95 28.29 14.65
N ARG A 116 -4.66 29.15 13.91
CA ARG A 116 -5.94 28.80 13.29
C ARG A 116 -5.73 27.78 12.17
N HIS A 117 -4.79 28.01 11.26
CA HIS A 117 -4.45 27.07 10.19
C HIS A 117 -4.04 25.71 10.74
N ASP A 118 -3.23 25.70 11.82
CA ASP A 118 -2.84 24.48 12.51
C ASP A 118 -4.06 23.66 12.97
N ARG A 119 -5.05 24.33 13.58
CA ARG A 119 -6.27 23.67 14.06
C ARG A 119 -7.20 23.22 12.92
N GLU A 120 -7.35 24.02 11.87
CA GLU A 120 -8.15 23.67 10.70
C GLU A 120 -7.55 22.46 9.97
N ILE A 121 -6.22 22.41 9.79
CA ILE A 121 -5.53 21.28 9.16
C ILE A 121 -5.69 20.02 10.01
N LEU A 122 -5.42 20.09 11.32
CA LEU A 122 -5.62 18.94 12.21
C LEU A 122 -7.07 18.43 12.22
N ALA A 123 -8.03 19.33 12.24
CA ALA A 123 -9.43 18.95 12.20
C ALA A 123 -9.77 18.21 10.90
N GLU A 124 -9.38 18.77 9.74
CA GLU A 124 -9.64 18.14 8.46
C GLU A 124 -8.92 16.79 8.34
N LEU A 125 -7.67 16.69 8.79
CA LEU A 125 -6.93 15.42 8.78
C LEU A 125 -7.60 14.36 9.65
N LEU A 126 -7.89 14.66 10.91
CA LEU A 126 -8.35 13.65 11.87
C LEU A 126 -9.84 13.31 11.76
N TYR A 127 -10.69 14.26 11.33
CA TYR A 127 -12.13 14.00 11.15
C TYR A 127 -12.47 13.45 9.77
N SER A 128 -11.78 13.91 8.71
CA SER A 128 -12.18 13.63 7.35
C SER A 128 -11.21 12.67 6.65
N ARG A 129 -9.91 12.97 6.64
CA ARG A 129 -8.94 12.32 5.77
C ARG A 129 -8.34 11.05 6.40
N LEU A 130 -7.74 11.15 7.55
CA LEU A 130 -6.98 10.05 8.16
C LEU A 130 -7.77 9.25 9.17
N LYS A 131 -8.85 9.75 9.70
CA LYS A 131 -9.73 9.12 10.70
C LYS A 131 -9.03 8.07 11.59
N PHE A 132 -9.17 8.15 12.90
CA PHE A 132 -8.55 7.19 13.83
C PHE A 132 -9.03 5.74 13.66
N ARG A 133 -10.21 5.54 13.06
CA ARG A 133 -10.79 4.21 12.88
C ARG A 133 -11.39 4.09 11.50
N ASN A 134 -11.20 2.91 10.90
CA ASN A 134 -11.80 2.54 9.62
C ASN A 134 -11.45 3.50 8.46
N ALA A 135 -10.28 4.10 8.48
CA ALA A 135 -9.80 4.82 7.32
C ALA A 135 -9.29 3.83 6.26
N THR A 136 -9.52 4.15 5.02
CA THR A 136 -9.10 3.36 3.87
C THR A 136 -8.46 4.23 2.81
N LEU A 137 -7.54 3.66 2.06
CA LEU A 137 -7.05 4.18 0.79
C LEU A 137 -7.65 3.34 -0.34
N ILE A 138 -8.04 3.97 -1.42
CA ILE A 138 -8.57 3.29 -2.60
C ILE A 138 -7.59 3.52 -3.73
N GLY A 139 -7.04 2.41 -4.28
CA GLY A 139 -6.11 2.44 -5.40
C GLY A 139 -6.79 2.68 -6.73
N ASN A 140 -5.98 2.94 -7.75
CA ASN A 140 -6.44 3.06 -9.13
C ASN A 140 -6.96 1.72 -9.70
N ASP A 141 -6.56 0.62 -9.08
CA ASP A 141 -6.97 -0.75 -9.37
C ASP A 141 -8.22 -1.19 -8.56
N ASP A 142 -8.93 -0.25 -7.94
CA ASP A 142 -10.04 -0.49 -7.02
C ASP A 142 -9.67 -1.32 -5.77
N THR A 143 -8.39 -1.56 -5.50
CA THR A 143 -7.97 -2.21 -4.27
C THR A 143 -8.14 -1.26 -3.08
N VAL A 144 -8.59 -1.83 -1.97
CA VAL A 144 -8.81 -1.08 -0.72
C VAL A 144 -7.70 -1.42 0.25
N ARG A 145 -6.89 -0.43 0.60
CA ARG A 145 -5.84 -0.55 1.62
C ARG A 145 -6.37 0.00 2.95
N ARG A 146 -6.06 -0.70 4.03
CA ARG A 146 -6.38 -0.22 5.39
C ARG A 146 -5.38 0.87 5.78
N LEU A 147 -5.89 1.92 6.42
CA LEU A 147 -5.10 3.00 6.98
C LEU A 147 -5.45 3.17 8.45
N ASP A 148 -4.43 3.12 9.31
CA ASP A 148 -4.56 3.31 10.76
C ASP A 148 -3.67 4.46 11.21
N VAL A 149 -4.20 5.34 12.06
CA VAL A 149 -3.41 6.37 12.73
C VAL A 149 -2.80 5.77 13.99
N LEU A 150 -1.46 5.71 14.06
CA LEU A 150 -0.73 5.13 15.17
C LEU A 150 -0.45 6.15 16.27
N ASP A 151 0.00 7.36 15.89
CA ASP A 151 0.39 8.40 16.82
C ASP A 151 0.13 9.79 16.25
N VAL A 152 -0.11 10.76 17.15
CA VAL A 152 -0.21 12.18 16.81
C VAL A 152 0.63 12.95 17.82
N SER A 153 1.76 13.49 17.38
CA SER A 153 2.67 14.23 18.24
C SER A 153 2.80 15.69 17.79
N LYS A 154 2.86 16.58 18.77
CA LYS A 154 3.04 18.02 18.53
C LYS A 154 4.49 18.40 18.76
N ARG A 155 5.11 19.03 17.76
CA ARG A 155 6.55 19.38 17.75
C ARG A 155 6.77 20.84 17.39
N ASP A 156 6.05 21.75 18.07
CA ASP A 156 6.17 23.19 17.78
C ASP A 156 7.62 23.69 17.96
N VAL A 157 8.07 24.49 17.02
CA VAL A 157 9.41 25.09 17.03
C VAL A 157 9.31 26.62 17.08
N VAL A 158 10.16 27.24 17.88
CA VAL A 158 10.28 28.70 17.91
C VAL A 158 11.59 29.08 17.22
N GLU A 159 11.48 29.68 16.05
CA GLU A 159 12.62 30.12 15.26
C GLU A 159 12.56 31.64 15.07
N GLN A 160 13.63 32.35 15.47
CA GLN A 160 13.76 33.82 15.32
C GLN A 160 12.51 34.60 15.77
N ALA A 161 12.01 34.32 16.96
CA ALA A 161 10.79 34.90 17.55
C ALA A 161 9.49 34.63 16.77
N LYS A 162 9.51 33.76 15.75
CA LYS A 162 8.32 33.29 15.05
C LYS A 162 8.04 31.86 15.43
N ARG A 163 6.82 31.56 15.86
CA ARG A 163 6.40 30.22 16.19
C ARG A 163 6.01 29.47 14.91
N LEU A 164 6.55 28.28 14.74
CA LEU A 164 6.16 27.32 13.73
C LEU A 164 5.39 26.18 14.41
N PHE A 165 4.14 26.00 14.02
CA PHE A 165 3.31 24.90 14.51
C PHE A 165 3.60 23.68 13.64
N VAL A 166 4.05 22.61 14.30
CA VAL A 166 4.42 21.35 13.65
C VAL A 166 3.69 20.21 14.32
N ASN A 167 2.92 19.44 13.54
CA ASN A 167 2.32 18.21 14.04
C ASN A 167 2.80 17.06 13.17
N ALA A 168 3.26 16.00 13.82
CA ALA A 168 3.64 14.75 13.16
C ALA A 168 2.59 13.69 13.46
N ILE A 169 1.99 13.13 12.43
CA ILE A 169 0.98 12.07 12.50
C ILE A 169 1.61 10.84 11.87
N THR A 170 1.77 9.78 12.65
CA THR A 170 2.24 8.49 12.14
C THR A 170 1.05 7.67 11.71
N VAL A 171 1.04 7.26 10.44
CA VAL A 171 -0.02 6.45 9.85
C VAL A 171 0.55 5.16 9.29
N ARG A 172 -0.17 4.07 9.46
CA ARG A 172 0.15 2.76 8.91
C ARG A 172 -0.77 2.41 7.76
N VAL A 173 -0.20 2.08 6.63
CA VAL A 173 -0.91 1.62 5.44
C VAL A 173 -0.60 0.14 5.23
N SER A 174 -1.63 -0.69 5.12
CA SER A 174 -1.46 -2.09 4.75
C SER A 174 -1.21 -2.22 3.25
N SER A 175 -0.15 -2.89 2.87
CA SER A 175 0.18 -3.18 1.47
C SER A 175 0.63 -4.62 1.28
N GLU A 176 0.94 -4.99 0.06
CA GLU A 176 1.40 -6.31 -0.33
C GLU A 176 2.47 -6.19 -1.42
N ILE A 177 3.53 -6.96 -1.28
CA ILE A 177 4.56 -7.08 -2.33
C ILE A 177 4.19 -8.28 -3.20
N PRO A 178 3.78 -8.07 -4.46
CA PRO A 178 3.46 -9.17 -5.35
C PRO A 178 4.70 -9.98 -5.67
N GLN A 179 4.54 -11.29 -5.80
CA GLN A 179 5.58 -12.19 -6.29
C GLN A 179 5.34 -12.41 -7.78
N ASP A 180 6.16 -11.79 -8.62
CA ASP A 180 6.00 -11.82 -10.08
C ASP A 180 6.49 -13.11 -10.73
N MET A 181 7.16 -13.99 -9.97
CA MET A 181 7.70 -15.24 -10.50
C MET A 181 6.66 -16.36 -10.35
N TYR A 182 6.13 -16.81 -11.47
CA TYR A 182 5.31 -18.00 -11.51
C TYR A 182 6.09 -19.19 -12.09
N GLU A 183 5.83 -20.36 -11.54
CA GLU A 183 6.34 -21.62 -12.07
C GLU A 183 5.30 -22.22 -13.02
N GLU A 184 5.74 -22.57 -14.23
CA GLU A 184 4.91 -23.24 -15.21
C GLU A 184 5.16 -24.75 -15.16
N PHE A 185 4.06 -25.53 -15.17
CA PHE A 185 4.17 -26.98 -15.36
C PHE A 185 3.02 -27.49 -16.24
N TYR A 186 3.26 -28.65 -16.84
CA TYR A 186 2.25 -29.27 -17.65
C TYR A 186 1.13 -29.86 -16.79
N LYS A 187 -0.12 -29.59 -17.17
CA LYS A 187 -1.26 -30.25 -16.53
C LYS A 187 -1.22 -31.74 -16.86
N VAL A 188 -1.34 -32.55 -15.85
CA VAL A 188 -1.62 -33.99 -16.02
C VAL A 188 -3.08 -34.11 -16.52
N GLN A 189 -3.23 -34.34 -17.83
CA GLN A 189 -4.57 -34.52 -18.43
C GLN A 189 -5.13 -35.92 -18.24
N LYS A 190 -4.25 -36.92 -18.19
CA LYS A 190 -4.64 -38.34 -18.06
C LYS A 190 -3.56 -39.12 -17.33
N VAL A 191 -3.97 -39.83 -16.28
CA VAL A 191 -3.10 -40.80 -15.62
C VAL A 191 -3.58 -42.20 -16.03
N LYS A 192 -2.72 -42.94 -16.76
CA LYS A 192 -3.00 -44.33 -17.07
C LYS A 192 -2.29 -45.21 -16.04
N VAL A 193 -3.07 -45.75 -15.14
CA VAL A 193 -2.55 -46.74 -14.18
C VAL A 193 -2.61 -48.12 -14.84
N THR A 194 -1.46 -48.63 -15.22
CA THR A 194 -1.33 -50.01 -15.73
C THR A 194 -0.93 -50.90 -14.55
N GLY A 195 -1.93 -51.50 -13.92
CA GLY A 195 -1.68 -52.56 -12.94
C GLY A 195 -1.61 -53.92 -13.64
N SER A 196 -0.48 -54.55 -13.71
CA SER A 196 -0.44 -56.02 -13.87
C SER A 196 -0.73 -56.61 -12.50
N ALA A 197 -1.79 -57.40 -12.39
CA ALA A 197 -2.02 -58.18 -11.19
C ALA A 197 -1.01 -59.34 -11.17
N PRO A 198 0.05 -59.29 -10.40
CA PRO A 198 0.92 -60.41 -10.23
C PRO A 198 0.24 -61.37 -9.24
N ALA A 199 0.54 -62.63 -9.41
CA ALA A 199 0.21 -63.67 -8.46
C ALA A 199 0.51 -63.24 -6.99
N PRO A 200 -0.18 -63.71 -5.98
CA PRO A 200 -0.62 -63.02 -4.78
C PRO A 200 0.44 -62.56 -3.77
N ARG A 201 1.63 -62.22 -4.18
CA ARG A 201 2.69 -61.81 -3.21
C ARG A 201 3.56 -60.56 -3.57
N GLN A 202 3.28 -59.86 -4.66
CA GLN A 202 4.02 -58.59 -4.93
C GLN A 202 3.10 -57.55 -5.64
N ARG A 203 2.73 -56.48 -4.94
CA ARG A 203 2.13 -55.31 -5.54
C ARG A 203 3.27 -54.37 -5.99
N ILE A 204 3.53 -54.31 -7.29
CA ILE A 204 4.30 -53.23 -7.89
C ILE A 204 3.31 -52.34 -8.61
N ILE A 205 3.10 -51.10 -8.10
CA ILE A 205 2.29 -50.09 -8.78
C ILE A 205 3.27 -49.25 -9.56
N GLY A 206 3.33 -49.45 -10.90
CA GLY A 206 4.05 -48.55 -11.79
C GLY A 206 3.14 -47.43 -12.28
N VAL A 207 3.53 -46.20 -12.08
CA VAL A 207 2.86 -45.03 -12.63
C VAL A 207 3.66 -44.55 -13.83
N ASN A 208 3.11 -44.70 -15.05
CA ASN A 208 3.71 -44.16 -16.25
C ASN A 208 3.03 -42.82 -16.61
N TYR A 209 3.82 -41.80 -16.74
CA TYR A 209 3.38 -40.49 -17.21
C TYR A 209 3.62 -40.41 -18.72
N GLU A 210 2.59 -40.29 -19.54
CA GLU A 210 2.71 -39.92 -20.94
C GLU A 210 2.58 -38.43 -21.09
N GLN A 211 3.68 -37.77 -21.46
CA GLN A 211 3.64 -36.38 -21.91
C GLN A 211 3.13 -36.36 -23.36
N THR A 212 1.95 -35.88 -23.58
CA THR A 212 1.46 -35.59 -24.93
C THR A 212 1.93 -34.18 -25.33
N SER A 213 3.06 -34.10 -26.04
CA SER A 213 3.45 -32.91 -26.75
C SER A 213 2.58 -32.75 -27.99
N ARG A 214 1.81 -31.69 -28.06
CA ARG A 214 1.25 -31.12 -29.25
C ARG A 214 1.55 -29.63 -29.28
#